data_4d6b2a17f7d32f0fce8f5029f218670f
#
_entry.id   4d6b2a17f7d32f0fce8f5029f218670f
#
_cell.length_a   1.000
_cell.length_b   1.000
_cell.length_c   1.000
_cell.angle_alpha   90.00
_cell.angle_beta   90.00
_cell.angle_gamma   90.00
#
_symmetry.space_group_name_H-M   'P 1'
#
loop_
_entity.id
_entity.type
_entity.pdbx_description
1 polymer ?
#
loop_
_entity_poly.entity_id
_entity_poly.type
_entity_poly.pdbx_seq_one_letter_code
_entity_poly.pdbx_strand_id
1 'polypeptide(L)'
;MKNLLPHLFNILFATMIATATMAQGVIDVHSHIITPEFVSTLENEGRLMDEGFPLPKYDVENHLKWMDEAGVETSVLTLAAPQPSSAEMVRKTNEAAARIKKEHPGRFMFCAALPLPDVSKAIEEAKYALDVLKADGIKLATNVDGQYLGASELDTLFSVLNERKAVVILHPHRPEPVNQQVMQQTPLAMQEYLSETTRAVSNMISRNVLARYNNIKVIVPHCGAYLPLAIPRMKSLTPVMQANKMVGEIDYEANLRALYYDLAGAHSPEVIRMLLTITTPDHLLYGSDYPYVAPQVLTQSLARMKDYLSKEPDLAPFKEMILWKNAKSLTQSLSTPLHTREGQGGGSLIVRIAEIEVYPQYMKEYLAFANEVDRLSVEREPGVICLYPMQSAEDSCQIRILEIYASDEAYQQHLKTDHFQKYKQGTLHMVKDLKLPTMKPLDPETMKLIFKKQR
;
A
#
# COMPACT_ATOMS: atom_id res chain seq x y z
N MET A 1 -74.82 -31.24 18.85
CA MET A 1 -74.08 -32.35 19.17
C MET A 1 -73.09 -32.70 18.08
N LYS A 2 -72.37 -31.83 17.50
CA LYS A 2 -71.36 -32.13 16.51
C LYS A 2 -70.19 -31.15 16.73
N ASN A 3 -69.05 -31.72 17.12
CA ASN A 3 -67.79 -31.04 17.28
C ASN A 3 -67.23 -30.62 15.91
N LEU A 4 -66.89 -29.36 15.80
CA LEU A 4 -66.09 -28.85 14.70
C LEU A 4 -64.77 -28.31 15.32
N LEU A 5 -63.66 -28.98 15.00
CA LEU A 5 -62.33 -28.44 15.20
C LEU A 5 -62.00 -27.51 14.02
N PRO A 6 -61.39 -26.38 14.24
CA PRO A 6 -60.76 -25.60 13.19
C PRO A 6 -59.26 -25.98 13.05
N HIS A 7 -58.84 -26.25 11.84
CA HIS A 7 -57.46 -26.44 11.43
C HIS A 7 -56.68 -25.10 11.56
N LEU A 8 -55.69 -25.04 12.43
CA LEU A 8 -54.69 -23.99 12.40
C LEU A 8 -53.68 -24.28 11.26
N PHE A 9 -53.72 -23.46 10.25
CA PHE A 9 -52.65 -23.38 9.22
C PHE A 9 -51.54 -22.52 9.79
N ASN A 10 -50.42 -23.15 10.18
CA ASN A 10 -49.16 -22.47 10.50
C ASN A 10 -48.46 -22.07 9.19
N ILE A 11 -48.62 -20.82 8.77
CA ILE A 11 -47.79 -20.22 7.72
C ILE A 11 -46.46 -19.81 8.36
N LEU A 12 -45.45 -20.60 8.18
CA LEU A 12 -44.05 -20.26 8.48
C LEU A 12 -43.59 -19.22 7.43
N PHE A 13 -43.62 -17.94 7.80
CA PHE A 13 -42.94 -16.92 7.03
C PHE A 13 -41.42 -17.08 7.30
N ALA A 14 -40.72 -17.80 6.43
CA ALA A 14 -39.28 -17.76 6.38
C ALA A 14 -38.87 -16.40 5.79
N THR A 15 -38.59 -15.43 6.65
CA THR A 15 -37.88 -14.21 6.26
C THR A 15 -36.45 -14.62 5.89
N MET A 16 -36.21 -14.83 4.59
CA MET A 16 -34.88 -14.78 4.01
C MET A 16 -34.35 -13.36 4.20
N ILE A 17 -33.59 -13.14 5.26
CA ILE A 17 -32.68 -12.01 5.33
C ILE A 17 -31.59 -12.30 4.33
N ALA A 18 -31.76 -11.84 3.09
CA ALA A 18 -30.66 -11.70 2.18
C ALA A 18 -29.71 -10.68 2.80
N THR A 19 -28.65 -11.13 3.45
CA THR A 19 -27.51 -10.29 3.73
C THR A 19 -26.91 -9.92 2.37
N ALA A 20 -27.40 -8.81 1.81
CA ALA A 20 -26.70 -8.15 0.75
C ALA A 20 -25.32 -7.82 1.34
N THR A 21 -24.30 -8.56 0.93
CA THR A 21 -22.93 -8.12 1.10
C THR A 21 -22.86 -6.80 0.36
N MET A 22 -22.89 -5.70 1.11
CA MET A 22 -22.67 -4.36 0.56
C MET A 22 -21.34 -4.45 -0.17
N ALA A 23 -21.36 -4.21 -1.47
CA ALA A 23 -20.13 -4.18 -2.25
C ALA A 23 -19.23 -3.13 -1.60
N GLN A 24 -18.00 -3.53 -1.21
CA GLN A 24 -17.03 -2.62 -0.62
C GLN A 24 -16.83 -1.44 -1.59
N GLY A 25 -16.89 -0.21 -1.10
CA GLY A 25 -16.70 0.98 -1.92
C GLY A 25 -15.25 1.14 -2.37
N VAL A 26 -15.07 2.01 -3.36
CA VAL A 26 -13.73 2.33 -3.88
C VAL A 26 -12.97 3.18 -2.86
N ILE A 27 -11.67 2.93 -2.72
CA ILE A 27 -10.77 3.80 -1.95
C ILE A 27 -9.93 4.63 -2.93
N ASP A 28 -10.09 5.93 -2.85
CA ASP A 28 -9.37 6.91 -3.67
C ASP A 28 -8.15 7.41 -2.88
N VAL A 29 -6.95 7.07 -3.35
CA VAL A 29 -5.71 7.46 -2.66
C VAL A 29 -5.13 8.79 -3.16
N HIS A 30 -5.77 9.44 -4.13
CA HIS A 30 -5.26 10.65 -4.75
C HIS A 30 -6.37 11.69 -4.91
N SER A 31 -6.56 12.49 -3.89
CA SER A 31 -7.43 13.67 -3.93
C SER A 31 -6.81 14.83 -3.15
N HIS A 32 -7.36 16.02 -3.34
CA HIS A 32 -6.77 17.23 -2.79
C HIS A 32 -7.74 18.00 -1.90
N ILE A 33 -7.16 18.62 -0.88
CA ILE A 33 -7.78 19.66 -0.07
C ILE A 33 -7.21 21.02 -0.49
N ILE A 34 -8.09 22.00 -0.67
CA ILE A 34 -7.73 23.38 -1.02
C ILE A 34 -8.51 24.29 -0.06
N THR A 35 -7.86 24.73 1.01
CA THR A 35 -8.54 25.56 2.01
C THR A 35 -8.65 27.01 1.53
N PRO A 36 -9.70 27.78 1.94
CA PRO A 36 -9.80 29.19 1.62
C PRO A 36 -8.59 30.00 2.07
N GLU A 37 -8.01 29.67 3.22
CA GLU A 37 -6.82 30.33 3.76
C GLU A 37 -5.59 30.08 2.88
N PHE A 38 -5.45 28.87 2.32
CA PHE A 38 -4.37 28.56 1.39
C PHE A 38 -4.49 29.38 0.10
N VAL A 39 -5.69 29.40 -0.47
CA VAL A 39 -5.98 30.22 -1.68
C VAL A 39 -5.68 31.70 -1.44
N SER A 40 -6.21 32.26 -0.32
CA SER A 40 -5.99 33.67 0.01
C SER A 40 -4.53 34.00 0.24
N THR A 41 -3.75 33.09 0.84
CA THR A 41 -2.30 33.29 1.00
C THR A 41 -1.58 33.33 -0.34
N LEU A 42 -1.85 32.38 -1.22
CA LEU A 42 -1.25 32.34 -2.57
C LEU A 42 -1.64 33.57 -3.40
N GLU A 43 -2.89 34.04 -3.26
CA GLU A 43 -3.36 35.25 -3.93
C GLU A 43 -2.58 36.48 -3.48
N ASN A 44 -2.41 36.66 -2.16
CA ASN A 44 -1.65 37.76 -1.58
C ASN A 44 -0.16 37.70 -1.95
N GLU A 45 0.39 36.52 -2.21
CA GLU A 45 1.77 36.31 -2.62
C GLU A 45 1.96 36.37 -4.15
N GLY A 46 0.88 36.50 -4.93
CA GLY A 46 0.91 36.48 -6.40
C GLY A 46 1.26 35.12 -6.99
N ARG A 47 1.00 34.04 -6.27
CA ARG A 47 1.43 32.66 -6.57
C ARG A 47 0.31 31.73 -7.08
N LEU A 48 -0.91 32.23 -7.27
CA LEU A 48 -2.04 31.40 -7.73
C LEU A 48 -1.78 30.66 -9.05
N MET A 49 -0.87 31.17 -9.86
CA MET A 49 -0.51 30.63 -11.18
C MET A 49 0.86 29.95 -11.20
N ASP A 50 1.46 29.65 -10.05
CA ASP A 50 2.80 29.06 -9.97
C ASP A 50 2.93 27.76 -10.78
N GLU A 51 1.87 26.94 -10.83
CA GLU A 51 1.83 25.67 -11.59
C GLU A 51 1.29 25.84 -13.03
N GLY A 52 1.04 27.09 -13.47
CA GLY A 52 0.60 27.40 -14.82
C GLY A 52 -0.92 27.30 -15.06
N PHE A 53 -1.71 27.06 -13.99
CA PHE A 53 -3.17 27.02 -14.01
C PHE A 53 -3.74 27.42 -12.64
N PRO A 54 -4.99 27.97 -12.60
CA PRO A 54 -5.59 28.38 -11.33
C PRO A 54 -5.99 27.15 -10.49
N LEU A 55 -5.96 27.32 -9.16
CA LEU A 55 -6.48 26.31 -8.26
C LEU A 55 -8.00 26.12 -8.46
N PRO A 56 -8.48 24.88 -8.49
CA PRO A 56 -9.91 24.62 -8.55
C PRO A 56 -10.58 25.03 -7.23
N LYS A 57 -11.87 25.34 -7.31
CA LYS A 57 -12.67 25.54 -6.10
C LYS A 57 -12.87 24.19 -5.39
N TYR A 58 -12.67 24.19 -4.10
CA TYR A 58 -12.85 23.01 -3.26
C TYR A 58 -13.91 23.27 -2.19
N ASP A 59 -14.75 22.28 -1.98
CA ASP A 59 -15.80 22.26 -0.97
C ASP A 59 -16.02 20.81 -0.52
N VAL A 60 -16.07 20.57 0.79
CA VAL A 60 -16.17 19.23 1.39
C VAL A 60 -17.50 18.56 1.03
N GLU A 61 -18.61 19.30 1.05
CA GLU A 61 -19.94 18.74 0.75
C GLU A 61 -20.04 18.31 -0.73
N ASN A 62 -19.44 19.10 -1.66
CA ASN A 62 -19.35 18.73 -3.06
C ASN A 62 -18.45 17.50 -3.26
N HIS A 63 -17.38 17.38 -2.48
CA HIS A 63 -16.52 16.18 -2.51
C HIS A 63 -17.28 14.94 -2.05
N LEU A 64 -17.97 15.02 -0.92
CA LEU A 64 -18.82 13.93 -0.39
C LEU A 64 -19.90 13.52 -1.39
N LYS A 65 -20.58 14.51 -1.99
CA LYS A 65 -21.60 14.26 -3.00
C LYS A 65 -21.03 13.50 -4.20
N TRP A 66 -19.87 13.92 -4.73
CA TRP A 66 -19.21 13.20 -5.81
C TRP A 66 -18.83 11.77 -5.39
N MET A 67 -18.28 11.60 -4.20
CA MET A 67 -17.93 10.28 -3.69
C MET A 67 -19.16 9.35 -3.66
N ASP A 68 -20.31 9.85 -3.19
CA ASP A 68 -21.56 9.07 -3.15
C ASP A 68 -22.03 8.70 -4.57
N GLU A 69 -22.01 9.65 -5.50
CA GLU A 69 -22.43 9.44 -6.90
C GLU A 69 -21.50 8.47 -7.66
N ALA A 70 -20.19 8.48 -7.35
CA ALA A 70 -19.20 7.62 -8.00
C ALA A 70 -19.01 6.25 -7.32
N GLY A 71 -19.55 6.07 -6.09
CA GLY A 71 -19.34 4.89 -5.27
C GLY A 71 -17.92 4.82 -4.69
N VAL A 72 -17.37 5.99 -4.30
CA VAL A 72 -16.13 6.13 -3.55
C VAL A 72 -16.46 6.12 -2.06
N GLU A 73 -15.96 5.14 -1.32
CA GLU A 73 -16.20 5.00 0.11
C GLU A 73 -15.31 5.96 0.91
N THR A 74 -14.02 5.96 0.60
CA THR A 74 -13.01 6.75 1.30
C THR A 74 -12.10 7.47 0.31
N SER A 75 -11.75 8.72 0.60
CA SER A 75 -10.82 9.53 -0.19
C SER A 75 -9.69 10.07 0.69
N VAL A 76 -8.44 10.05 0.17
CA VAL A 76 -7.26 10.53 0.89
C VAL A 76 -6.97 11.96 0.47
N LEU A 77 -7.11 12.90 1.41
CA LEU A 77 -6.84 14.31 1.21
C LEU A 77 -5.33 14.60 1.26
N THR A 78 -4.82 15.27 0.26
CA THR A 78 -3.47 15.82 0.24
C THR A 78 -3.52 17.32 -0.07
N LEU A 79 -2.56 18.08 0.44
CA LEU A 79 -2.45 19.48 0.03
C LEU A 79 -2.05 19.55 -1.45
N ALA A 80 -2.83 20.33 -2.21
CA ALA A 80 -2.54 20.60 -3.61
C ALA A 80 -1.20 21.34 -3.80
N ALA A 81 -0.67 21.35 -5.04
CA ALA A 81 0.38 22.27 -5.45
C ALA A 81 -0.22 23.70 -5.62
N PRO A 82 0.57 24.76 -5.46
CA PRO A 82 2.02 24.78 -5.18
C PRO A 82 2.37 24.51 -3.73
N GLN A 83 3.69 24.41 -3.44
CA GLN A 83 4.17 24.24 -2.06
C GLN A 83 3.78 25.47 -1.20
N PRO A 84 3.28 25.29 0.03
CA PRO A 84 2.99 26.39 0.94
C PRO A 84 4.22 27.23 1.24
N SER A 85 4.03 28.54 1.38
CA SER A 85 5.11 29.51 1.64
C SER A 85 5.67 29.45 3.05
N SER A 86 4.94 28.89 4.01
CA SER A 86 5.36 28.91 5.41
C SER A 86 4.95 27.65 6.17
N ALA A 87 5.71 27.32 7.22
CA ALA A 87 5.39 26.22 8.12
C ALA A 87 4.03 26.44 8.85
N GLU A 88 3.65 27.69 9.12
CA GLU A 88 2.34 28.00 9.71
C GLU A 88 1.20 27.62 8.76
N MET A 89 1.33 27.94 7.47
CA MET A 89 0.33 27.59 6.48
C MET A 89 0.21 26.07 6.31
N VAL A 90 1.34 25.37 6.28
CA VAL A 90 1.35 23.89 6.28
C VAL A 90 0.60 23.34 7.49
N ARG A 91 0.88 23.82 8.69
CA ARG A 91 0.23 23.42 9.93
C ARG A 91 -1.29 23.63 9.87
N LYS A 92 -1.73 24.83 9.49
CA LYS A 92 -3.15 25.16 9.36
C LYS A 92 -3.89 24.23 8.38
N THR A 93 -3.26 23.91 7.26
CA THR A 93 -3.84 23.00 6.26
C THR A 93 -3.94 21.57 6.78
N ASN A 94 -2.89 21.08 7.45
CA ASN A 94 -2.90 19.75 8.07
C ASN A 94 -3.97 19.64 9.16
N GLU A 95 -4.13 20.66 9.99
CA GLU A 95 -5.18 20.74 11.03
C GLU A 95 -6.60 20.80 10.41
N ALA A 96 -6.76 21.48 9.28
CA ALA A 96 -8.02 21.49 8.54
C ALA A 96 -8.38 20.10 7.99
N ALA A 97 -7.42 19.41 7.40
CA ALA A 97 -7.60 18.04 6.90
C ALA A 97 -7.91 17.06 8.04
N ALA A 98 -7.23 17.19 9.18
CA ALA A 98 -7.51 16.38 10.37
C ALA A 98 -8.92 16.63 10.93
N ARG A 99 -9.39 17.86 10.89
CA ARG A 99 -10.76 18.25 11.30
C ARG A 99 -11.80 17.62 10.37
N ILE A 100 -11.63 17.71 9.05
CA ILE A 100 -12.51 17.08 8.07
C ILE A 100 -12.57 15.56 8.27
N LYS A 101 -11.42 14.89 8.45
CA LYS A 101 -11.38 13.46 8.78
C LYS A 101 -12.18 13.11 10.02
N LYS A 102 -12.10 13.95 11.06
CA LYS A 102 -12.83 13.73 12.32
C LYS A 102 -14.33 13.96 12.18
N GLU A 103 -14.74 14.95 11.39
CA GLU A 103 -16.14 15.32 11.16
C GLU A 103 -16.85 14.30 10.25
N HIS A 104 -16.11 13.62 9.36
CA HIS A 104 -16.64 12.64 8.41
C HIS A 104 -15.92 11.28 8.54
N PRO A 105 -16.11 10.56 9.66
CA PRO A 105 -15.38 9.33 9.96
C PRO A 105 -15.64 8.25 8.90
N GLY A 106 -14.56 7.63 8.41
CA GLY A 106 -14.59 6.62 7.35
C GLY A 106 -14.69 7.18 5.92
N ARG A 107 -15.02 8.48 5.75
CA ARG A 107 -15.09 9.09 4.42
C ARG A 107 -13.78 9.72 4.00
N PHE A 108 -13.02 10.27 4.92
CA PHE A 108 -11.73 10.88 4.63
C PHE A 108 -10.59 10.31 5.47
N MET A 109 -9.48 10.14 4.81
CA MET A 109 -8.13 10.03 5.35
C MET A 109 -7.35 11.27 4.90
N PHE A 110 -6.17 11.52 5.46
CA PHE A 110 -5.30 12.58 4.94
C PHE A 110 -3.82 12.26 5.09
N CYS A 111 -3.03 12.73 4.13
CA CYS A 111 -1.58 12.75 4.20
C CYS A 111 -1.12 14.20 4.39
N ALA A 112 -0.37 14.42 5.45
CA ALA A 112 0.07 15.75 5.85
C ALA A 112 1.18 16.29 4.94
N ALA A 113 1.10 17.57 4.58
CA ALA A 113 2.19 18.29 3.93
C ALA A 113 3.30 18.63 4.93
N LEU A 114 4.52 18.85 4.44
CA LEU A 114 5.68 19.23 5.24
C LEU A 114 6.28 20.55 4.75
N PRO A 115 6.78 21.40 5.65
CA PRO A 115 7.34 22.72 5.32
C PRO A 115 8.80 22.63 4.84
N LEU A 116 9.05 21.83 3.79
CA LEU A 116 10.34 21.83 3.11
C LEU A 116 10.54 23.16 2.36
N PRO A 117 11.78 23.62 2.16
CA PRO A 117 13.04 22.87 2.35
C PRO A 117 13.61 22.88 3.77
N ASP A 118 12.95 23.47 4.75
CA ASP A 118 13.40 23.45 6.14
C ASP A 118 13.23 22.05 6.75
N VAL A 119 14.29 21.24 6.71
CA VAL A 119 14.25 19.84 7.17
C VAL A 119 13.93 19.72 8.65
N SER A 120 14.40 20.68 9.49
CA SER A 120 14.12 20.65 10.94
C SER A 120 12.62 20.84 11.20
N LYS A 121 12.01 21.86 10.60
CA LYS A 121 10.57 22.10 10.71
C LYS A 121 9.75 20.98 10.05
N ALA A 122 10.25 20.40 8.95
CA ALA A 122 9.59 19.26 8.31
C ALA A 122 9.56 18.04 9.24
N ILE A 123 10.62 17.77 9.99
CA ILE A 123 10.66 16.70 10.99
C ILE A 123 9.68 16.97 12.15
N GLU A 124 9.66 18.21 12.66
CA GLU A 124 8.72 18.60 13.72
C GLU A 124 7.27 18.43 13.26
N GLU A 125 6.96 18.89 12.05
CA GLU A 125 5.62 18.76 11.46
C GLU A 125 5.24 17.31 11.18
N ALA A 126 6.16 16.50 10.66
CA ALA A 126 5.91 15.08 10.42
C ALA A 126 5.55 14.33 11.73
N LYS A 127 6.28 14.62 12.81
CA LYS A 127 5.98 14.05 14.13
C LYS A 127 4.62 14.52 14.64
N TYR A 128 4.33 15.80 14.55
CA TYR A 128 3.05 16.36 14.99
C TYR A 128 1.88 15.77 14.18
N ALA A 129 2.00 15.74 12.87
CA ALA A 129 0.96 15.22 12.00
C ALA A 129 0.66 13.73 12.25
N LEU A 130 1.70 12.90 12.30
CA LEU A 130 1.55 11.45 12.49
C LEU A 130 1.17 11.10 13.95
N ASP A 131 1.83 11.74 14.92
CA ASP A 131 1.71 11.33 16.32
C ASP A 131 0.53 12.02 17.02
N VAL A 132 0.16 13.27 16.65
CA VAL A 132 -0.90 14.07 17.30
C VAL A 132 -2.16 14.15 16.43
N LEU A 133 -2.04 14.62 15.19
CA LEU A 133 -3.19 14.77 14.29
C LEU A 133 -3.70 13.43 13.73
N LYS A 134 -2.93 12.35 13.89
CA LYS A 134 -3.23 11.02 13.35
C LYS A 134 -3.41 11.02 11.84
N ALA A 135 -2.51 11.71 11.16
CA ALA A 135 -2.40 11.64 9.71
C ALA A 135 -2.18 10.20 9.26
N ASP A 136 -2.76 9.82 8.13
CA ASP A 136 -2.66 8.48 7.54
C ASP A 136 -1.39 8.34 6.69
N GLY A 137 -0.63 9.40 6.53
CA GLY A 137 0.64 9.43 5.82
C GLY A 137 1.17 10.84 5.69
N ILE A 138 2.18 10.98 4.84
CA ILE A 138 2.85 12.25 4.51
C ILE A 138 2.76 12.50 3.01
N LYS A 139 2.46 13.73 2.59
CA LYS A 139 2.60 14.19 1.21
C LYS A 139 3.95 14.85 1.03
N LEU A 140 4.71 14.42 0.02
CA LEU A 140 5.95 15.07 -0.40
C LEU A 140 5.85 15.55 -1.84
N ALA A 141 6.38 16.77 -2.10
CA ALA A 141 6.61 17.25 -3.46
C ALA A 141 7.80 16.52 -4.10
N THR A 142 7.81 16.43 -5.42
CA THR A 142 8.94 15.85 -6.19
C THR A 142 10.24 16.63 -5.99
N ASN A 143 10.11 17.94 -5.89
CA ASN A 143 11.19 18.85 -5.50
C ASN A 143 10.62 20.05 -4.73
N VAL A 144 11.46 20.74 -3.98
CA VAL A 144 11.18 22.05 -3.40
C VAL A 144 12.43 22.90 -3.63
N ASP A 145 12.26 24.03 -4.30
CA ASP A 145 13.35 24.94 -4.69
C ASP A 145 14.50 24.21 -5.42
N GLY A 146 14.17 23.24 -6.29
CA GLY A 146 15.14 22.43 -7.01
C GLY A 146 15.82 21.35 -6.21
N GLN A 147 15.54 21.19 -4.92
CA GLN A 147 15.99 20.06 -4.13
C GLN A 147 15.06 18.85 -4.31
N TYR A 148 15.52 17.89 -5.08
CA TYR A 148 14.76 16.67 -5.38
C TYR A 148 14.81 15.65 -4.25
N LEU A 149 13.74 14.86 -4.13
CA LEU A 149 13.74 13.71 -3.24
C LEU A 149 14.93 12.79 -3.58
N GLY A 150 15.56 12.28 -2.53
CA GLY A 150 16.82 11.53 -2.63
C GLY A 150 18.07 12.36 -2.34
N ALA A 151 17.95 13.69 -2.18
CA ALA A 151 19.04 14.51 -1.66
C ALA A 151 19.43 14.05 -0.25
N SER A 152 20.74 14.03 0.04
CA SER A 152 21.29 13.56 1.34
C SER A 152 20.81 14.39 2.53
N GLU A 153 20.49 15.65 2.30
CA GLU A 153 19.96 16.59 3.30
C GLU A 153 18.61 16.13 3.85
N LEU A 154 17.87 15.29 3.09
CA LEU A 154 16.59 14.73 3.50
C LEU A 154 16.74 13.41 4.28
N ASP A 155 17.94 12.86 4.44
CA ASP A 155 18.15 11.56 5.08
C ASP A 155 17.63 11.50 6.52
N THR A 156 17.75 12.58 7.28
CA THR A 156 17.21 12.67 8.65
C THR A 156 15.67 12.65 8.67
N LEU A 157 15.03 13.29 7.69
CA LEU A 157 13.58 13.21 7.51
C LEU A 157 13.16 11.78 7.14
N PHE A 158 13.83 11.16 6.17
CA PHE A 158 13.54 9.78 5.79
C PHE A 158 13.75 8.79 6.95
N SER A 159 14.73 9.00 7.84
CA SER A 159 14.90 8.21 9.06
C SER A 159 13.66 8.30 9.95
N VAL A 160 13.16 9.50 10.21
CA VAL A 160 11.98 9.74 11.05
C VAL A 160 10.71 9.12 10.44
N LEU A 161 10.54 9.20 9.12
CA LEU A 161 9.44 8.57 8.41
C LEU A 161 9.55 7.03 8.44
N ASN A 162 10.77 6.51 8.31
CA ASN A 162 11.05 5.07 8.38
C ASN A 162 10.73 4.45 9.74
N GLU A 163 11.11 5.15 10.83
CA GLU A 163 10.76 4.74 12.20
C GLU A 163 9.24 4.62 12.39
N ARG A 164 8.48 5.51 11.74
CA ARG A 164 7.01 5.55 11.81
C ARG A 164 6.33 4.67 10.77
N LYS A 165 7.10 3.97 9.93
CA LYS A 165 6.59 3.15 8.82
C LYS A 165 5.62 3.94 7.93
N ALA A 166 5.94 5.21 7.68
CA ALA A 166 5.04 6.14 7.03
C ALA A 166 4.69 5.70 5.60
N VAL A 167 3.44 5.92 5.21
CA VAL A 167 3.05 5.97 3.81
C VAL A 167 3.32 7.39 3.31
N VAL A 168 4.00 7.49 2.19
CA VAL A 168 4.33 8.76 1.55
C VAL A 168 3.60 8.83 0.21
N ILE A 169 2.77 9.84 0.02
CA ILE A 169 2.18 10.15 -1.29
C ILE A 169 3.06 11.20 -1.96
N LEU A 170 3.59 10.88 -3.12
CA LEU A 170 4.27 11.87 -3.96
C LEU A 170 3.24 12.71 -4.70
N HIS A 171 3.52 13.99 -4.88
CA HIS A 171 2.81 14.81 -5.83
C HIS A 171 3.79 15.68 -6.60
N PRO A 172 3.72 15.73 -7.94
CA PRO A 172 4.60 16.56 -8.73
C PRO A 172 4.34 18.04 -8.46
N HIS A 173 5.39 18.80 -8.52
CA HIS A 173 5.39 20.26 -8.57
C HIS A 173 6.14 20.70 -9.82
N ARG A 174 6.03 21.98 -10.16
CA ARG A 174 6.78 22.55 -11.27
C ARG A 174 8.27 22.24 -11.17
N PRO A 175 8.97 22.03 -12.28
CA PRO A 175 10.43 21.92 -12.27
C PRO A 175 11.05 23.22 -11.77
N GLU A 176 12.17 23.11 -11.07
CA GLU A 176 12.88 24.30 -10.59
C GLU A 176 14.37 24.18 -10.98
N PRO A 177 14.90 25.11 -11.79
CA PRO A 177 14.20 26.22 -12.45
C PRO A 177 13.27 25.76 -13.59
N VAL A 178 12.18 26.50 -13.81
CA VAL A 178 11.31 26.28 -14.97
C VAL A 178 12.02 26.75 -16.24
N ASN A 179 12.10 25.89 -17.25
CA ASN A 179 12.59 26.29 -18.56
C ASN A 179 11.51 27.05 -19.31
N GLN A 180 11.65 28.36 -19.38
CA GLN A 180 10.69 29.27 -20.05
C GLN A 180 10.59 29.09 -21.57
N GLN A 181 11.49 28.33 -22.18
CA GLN A 181 11.52 28.10 -23.64
C GLN A 181 10.83 26.76 -24.02
N VAL A 182 10.46 25.97 -23.08
CA VAL A 182 9.84 24.65 -23.29
C VAL A 182 8.40 24.69 -22.77
N MET A 183 7.49 24.06 -23.50
CA MET A 183 6.06 23.95 -23.11
C MET A 183 5.39 25.33 -22.91
N GLN A 184 5.81 26.36 -23.63
CA GLN A 184 5.19 27.67 -23.54
C GLN A 184 3.68 27.58 -23.82
N GLN A 185 2.88 28.28 -23.03
CA GLN A 185 1.41 28.31 -23.11
C GLN A 185 0.74 26.95 -22.84
N THR A 186 1.47 25.97 -22.28
CA THR A 186 0.94 24.67 -21.93
C THR A 186 1.03 24.51 -20.39
N PRO A 187 -0.08 24.17 -19.72
CA PRO A 187 -0.04 23.89 -18.29
C PRO A 187 0.99 22.80 -17.95
N LEU A 188 1.78 23.02 -16.89
CA LEU A 188 2.85 22.11 -16.48
C LEU A 188 2.32 20.70 -16.18
N ALA A 189 1.10 20.59 -15.71
CA ALA A 189 0.44 19.30 -15.42
C ALA A 189 0.31 18.39 -16.66
N MET A 190 0.30 18.94 -17.88
CA MET A 190 0.13 18.11 -19.09
C MET A 190 1.35 17.20 -19.36
N GLN A 191 2.56 17.64 -19.02
CA GLN A 191 3.77 16.89 -19.35
C GLN A 191 4.85 17.00 -18.24
N GLU A 192 5.12 18.22 -17.75
CA GLU A 192 6.23 18.43 -16.81
C GLU A 192 6.03 17.65 -15.51
N TYR A 193 4.81 17.48 -15.02
CA TYR A 193 4.50 16.68 -13.83
C TYR A 193 4.95 15.22 -13.97
N LEU A 194 4.79 14.62 -15.16
CA LEU A 194 5.27 13.27 -15.40
C LEU A 194 6.80 13.21 -15.42
N SER A 195 7.45 14.23 -16.00
CA SER A 195 8.90 14.37 -15.98
C SER A 195 9.45 14.51 -14.56
N GLU A 196 8.82 15.36 -13.74
CA GLU A 196 9.21 15.63 -12.36
C GLU A 196 9.06 14.40 -11.47
N THR A 197 7.92 13.69 -11.58
CA THR A 197 7.71 12.42 -10.87
C THR A 197 8.79 11.41 -11.24
N THR A 198 9.07 11.26 -12.54
CA THR A 198 10.10 10.31 -13.02
C THR A 198 11.48 10.70 -12.51
N ARG A 199 11.82 11.98 -12.53
CA ARG A 199 13.11 12.51 -12.06
C ARG A 199 13.32 12.24 -10.56
N ALA A 200 12.32 12.58 -9.75
CA ALA A 200 12.38 12.41 -8.29
C ALA A 200 12.52 10.93 -7.91
N VAL A 201 11.68 10.05 -8.46
CA VAL A 201 11.72 8.61 -8.15
C VAL A 201 13.02 7.97 -8.65
N SER A 202 13.47 8.31 -9.85
CA SER A 202 14.76 7.83 -10.39
C SER A 202 15.94 8.26 -9.52
N ASN A 203 15.90 9.49 -8.97
CA ASN A 203 16.93 9.97 -8.04
C ASN A 203 16.89 9.18 -6.72
N MET A 204 15.70 8.93 -6.15
CA MET A 204 15.56 8.11 -4.95
C MET A 204 16.10 6.69 -5.15
N ILE A 205 15.80 6.05 -6.29
CA ILE A 205 16.30 4.72 -6.64
C ILE A 205 17.83 4.73 -6.76
N SER A 206 18.39 5.68 -7.52
CA SER A 206 19.84 5.77 -7.74
C SER A 206 20.62 5.98 -6.45
N ARG A 207 20.01 6.57 -5.44
CA ARG A 207 20.59 6.82 -4.11
C ARG A 207 20.18 5.80 -3.06
N ASN A 208 19.50 4.72 -3.45
CA ASN A 208 19.04 3.65 -2.57
C ASN A 208 18.20 4.16 -1.37
N VAL A 209 17.40 5.21 -1.55
CA VAL A 209 16.63 5.80 -0.45
C VAL A 209 15.71 4.76 0.18
N LEU A 210 14.91 4.08 -0.63
CA LEU A 210 13.93 3.13 -0.13
C LEU A 210 14.55 1.77 0.25
N ALA A 211 15.74 1.45 -0.26
CA ALA A 211 16.53 0.32 0.22
C ALA A 211 17.09 0.58 1.63
N ARG A 212 17.52 1.82 1.92
CA ARG A 212 18.00 2.24 3.25
C ARG A 212 16.85 2.44 4.25
N TYR A 213 15.72 2.95 3.80
CA TYR A 213 14.54 3.28 4.61
C TYR A 213 13.36 2.38 4.22
N ASN A 214 13.53 1.08 4.39
CA ASN A 214 12.69 0.02 3.81
C ASN A 214 11.31 -0.16 4.47
N ASN A 215 11.02 0.56 5.56
CA ASN A 215 9.69 0.58 6.16
C ASN A 215 8.76 1.62 5.53
N ILE A 216 9.31 2.57 4.75
CA ILE A 216 8.51 3.58 4.04
C ILE A 216 7.84 2.91 2.85
N LYS A 217 6.58 3.27 2.60
CA LYS A 217 5.85 2.94 1.37
C LYS A 217 5.57 4.23 0.62
N VAL A 218 5.82 4.23 -0.68
CA VAL A 218 5.68 5.45 -1.51
C VAL A 218 4.63 5.22 -2.58
N ILE A 219 3.60 6.05 -2.63
CA ILE A 219 2.61 6.07 -3.69
C ILE A 219 3.08 7.07 -4.75
N VAL A 220 3.36 6.55 -5.93
CA VAL A 220 3.80 7.32 -7.10
C VAL A 220 2.57 7.66 -7.94
N PRO A 221 2.29 8.94 -8.21
CA PRO A 221 1.07 9.37 -8.87
C PRO A 221 1.09 9.14 -10.39
N HIS A 222 -0.08 9.37 -11.00
CA HIS A 222 -0.30 9.48 -12.44
C HIS A 222 0.23 8.28 -13.23
N CYS A 223 -0.25 7.09 -12.87
CA CYS A 223 0.11 5.83 -13.55
C CYS A 223 1.62 5.57 -13.59
N GLY A 224 2.38 6.05 -12.56
CA GLY A 224 3.82 5.87 -12.49
C GLY A 224 4.63 6.72 -13.47
N ALA A 225 3.98 7.72 -14.11
CA ALA A 225 4.62 8.66 -15.03
C ALA A 225 5.41 7.95 -16.15
N TYR A 226 6.71 8.27 -16.36
CA TYR A 226 7.57 7.60 -17.34
C TYR A 226 8.43 6.47 -16.76
N LEU A 227 8.21 6.08 -15.51
CA LEU A 227 9.00 5.03 -14.84
C LEU A 227 8.99 3.68 -15.55
N PRO A 228 7.88 3.22 -16.17
CA PRO A 228 7.90 1.97 -16.94
C PRO A 228 8.91 1.95 -18.09
N LEU A 229 9.28 3.11 -18.63
CA LEU A 229 10.33 3.25 -19.64
C LEU A 229 11.69 3.55 -19.02
N ALA A 230 11.74 4.35 -17.96
CA ALA A 230 12.98 4.80 -17.34
C ALA A 230 13.70 3.66 -16.58
N ILE A 231 12.96 2.89 -15.75
CA ILE A 231 13.53 1.84 -14.89
C ILE A 231 14.23 0.73 -15.69
N PRO A 232 13.64 0.12 -16.74
CA PRO A 232 14.33 -0.86 -17.56
C PRO A 232 15.62 -0.32 -18.18
N ARG A 233 15.59 0.94 -18.66
CA ARG A 233 16.79 1.60 -19.19
C ARG A 233 17.87 1.78 -18.12
N MET A 234 17.50 2.26 -16.94
CA MET A 234 18.43 2.41 -15.81
C MET A 234 19.06 1.08 -15.44
N LYS A 235 18.25 0.02 -15.28
CA LYS A 235 18.75 -1.34 -14.97
C LYS A 235 19.74 -1.85 -16.02
N SER A 236 19.45 -1.65 -17.31
CA SER A 236 20.32 -2.13 -18.40
C SER A 236 21.67 -1.40 -18.48
N LEU A 237 21.70 -0.11 -18.11
CA LEU A 237 22.90 0.71 -18.15
C LEU A 237 23.77 0.60 -16.89
N THR A 238 23.16 0.29 -15.75
CA THR A 238 23.85 0.25 -14.45
C THR A 238 25.13 -0.58 -14.45
N PRO A 239 25.19 -1.82 -15.00
CA PRO A 239 26.43 -2.61 -14.99
C PRO A 239 27.59 -1.92 -15.71
N VAL A 240 27.32 -1.27 -16.85
CA VAL A 240 28.34 -0.53 -17.60
C VAL A 240 28.80 0.71 -16.83
N MET A 241 27.88 1.43 -16.21
CA MET A 241 28.20 2.62 -15.42
C MET A 241 28.98 2.28 -14.17
N GLN A 242 28.68 1.15 -13.53
CA GLN A 242 29.43 0.62 -12.37
C GLN A 242 30.84 0.21 -12.77
N ALA A 243 31.01 -0.52 -13.88
CA ALA A 243 32.33 -0.91 -14.38
C ALA A 243 33.23 0.31 -14.65
N ASN A 244 32.63 1.44 -15.04
CA ASN A 244 33.29 2.72 -15.24
C ASN A 244 33.34 3.61 -13.99
N LYS A 245 32.93 3.12 -12.82
CA LYS A 245 32.91 3.85 -11.54
C LYS A 245 32.09 5.15 -11.58
N MET A 246 31.09 5.24 -12.45
CA MET A 246 30.21 6.40 -12.59
C MET A 246 29.03 6.37 -11.62
N VAL A 247 28.60 5.19 -11.21
CA VAL A 247 27.56 4.97 -10.21
C VAL A 247 27.96 3.89 -9.22
N GLY A 248 27.44 3.97 -7.99
CA GLY A 248 27.58 2.94 -6.98
C GLY A 248 26.64 1.76 -7.20
N GLU A 249 26.58 0.87 -6.23
CA GLU A 249 25.60 -0.22 -6.21
C GLU A 249 24.18 0.33 -6.04
N ILE A 250 23.23 -0.17 -6.84
CA ILE A 250 21.81 0.21 -6.79
C ILE A 250 21.01 -1.05 -6.55
N ASP A 251 20.33 -1.12 -5.39
CA ASP A 251 19.39 -2.18 -5.06
C ASP A 251 18.01 -1.87 -5.65
N TYR A 252 17.82 -2.23 -6.92
CA TYR A 252 16.54 -2.01 -7.60
C TYR A 252 15.40 -2.76 -6.95
N GLU A 253 15.64 -3.97 -6.46
CA GLU A 253 14.57 -4.80 -5.89
C GLU A 253 14.02 -4.17 -4.59
N ALA A 254 14.89 -3.80 -3.67
CA ALA A 254 14.47 -3.17 -2.43
C ALA A 254 13.79 -1.82 -2.66
N ASN A 255 14.32 -0.99 -3.58
CA ASN A 255 13.70 0.30 -3.91
C ASN A 255 12.32 0.12 -4.56
N LEU A 256 12.17 -0.78 -5.55
CA LEU A 256 10.91 -0.97 -6.27
C LEU A 256 9.82 -1.61 -5.41
N ARG A 257 10.18 -2.50 -4.49
CA ARG A 257 9.25 -3.14 -3.55
C ARG A 257 8.52 -2.14 -2.65
N ALA A 258 9.07 -0.96 -2.43
CA ALA A 258 8.46 0.08 -1.62
C ALA A 258 7.53 1.01 -2.41
N LEU A 259 7.50 0.90 -3.76
CA LEU A 259 6.72 1.76 -4.63
C LEU A 259 5.35 1.16 -4.94
N TYR A 260 4.32 1.95 -4.70
CA TYR A 260 2.94 1.75 -5.12
C TYR A 260 2.61 2.78 -6.19
N TYR A 261 1.59 2.53 -7.01
CA TYR A 261 1.26 3.41 -8.12
C TYR A 261 -0.23 3.68 -8.16
N ASP A 262 -0.63 4.95 -8.08
CA ASP A 262 -2.02 5.29 -8.33
C ASP A 262 -2.31 5.41 -9.84
N LEU A 263 -3.56 5.25 -10.18
CA LEU A 263 -4.05 5.28 -11.55
C LEU A 263 -4.81 6.57 -11.87
N ALA A 264 -4.50 7.69 -11.18
CA ALA A 264 -5.05 9.00 -11.52
C ALA A 264 -4.65 9.42 -12.93
N GLY A 265 -5.51 10.18 -13.61
CA GLY A 265 -5.26 10.71 -14.93
C GLY A 265 -5.60 9.76 -16.07
N ALA A 266 -4.68 9.52 -16.98
CA ALA A 266 -4.93 8.83 -18.25
C ALA A 266 -4.75 7.30 -18.15
N HIS A 267 -5.49 6.64 -17.30
CA HIS A 267 -5.45 5.17 -17.17
C HIS A 267 -6.13 4.46 -18.34
N SER A 268 -5.55 3.34 -18.74
CA SER A 268 -6.13 2.39 -19.72
C SER A 268 -5.59 0.97 -19.46
N PRO A 269 -6.16 -0.08 -20.08
CA PRO A 269 -5.59 -1.42 -20.00
C PRO A 269 -4.11 -1.48 -20.38
N GLU A 270 -3.71 -0.74 -21.43
CA GLU A 270 -2.32 -0.72 -21.92
C GLU A 270 -1.38 -0.07 -20.90
N VAL A 271 -1.82 1.03 -20.26
CA VAL A 271 -1.05 1.71 -19.22
C VAL A 271 -0.86 0.78 -18.00
N ILE A 272 -1.89 0.05 -17.60
CA ILE A 272 -1.79 -0.92 -16.50
C ILE A 272 -0.80 -2.04 -16.86
N ARG A 273 -0.90 -2.61 -18.07
CA ARG A 273 0.05 -3.64 -18.55
C ARG A 273 1.49 -3.11 -18.59
N MET A 274 1.66 -1.86 -18.99
CA MET A 274 2.98 -1.21 -18.99
C MET A 274 3.52 -1.04 -17.56
N LEU A 275 2.69 -0.61 -16.59
CA LEU A 275 3.07 -0.58 -15.18
C LEU A 275 3.47 -1.96 -14.65
N LEU A 276 2.75 -3.01 -15.00
CA LEU A 276 3.03 -4.38 -14.58
C LEU A 276 4.36 -4.94 -15.12
N THR A 277 5.07 -4.22 -15.98
CA THR A 277 6.46 -4.55 -16.35
C THR A 277 7.48 -4.19 -15.27
N ILE A 278 7.12 -3.32 -14.32
CA ILE A 278 8.01 -2.82 -13.26
C ILE A 278 7.47 -3.08 -11.84
N THR A 279 6.24 -3.55 -11.70
CA THR A 279 5.61 -3.81 -10.42
C THR A 279 4.63 -4.99 -10.51
N THR A 280 3.95 -5.31 -9.42
CA THR A 280 2.94 -6.38 -9.30
C THR A 280 1.55 -5.80 -9.01
N PRO A 281 0.46 -6.54 -9.27
CA PRO A 281 -0.90 -6.02 -9.14
C PRO A 281 -1.29 -5.53 -7.75
N ASP A 282 -0.66 -6.05 -6.70
CA ASP A 282 -0.86 -5.65 -5.31
C ASP A 282 -0.30 -4.26 -4.97
N HIS A 283 0.44 -3.66 -5.89
CA HIS A 283 0.99 -2.30 -5.79
C HIS A 283 0.20 -1.25 -6.59
N LEU A 284 -0.89 -1.63 -7.26
CA LEU A 284 -1.73 -0.71 -8.02
C LEU A 284 -2.91 -0.21 -7.17
N LEU A 285 -3.21 1.09 -7.26
CA LEU A 285 -4.20 1.77 -6.45
C LEU A 285 -5.09 2.64 -7.33
N TYR A 286 -6.36 2.85 -6.94
CA TYR A 286 -7.19 3.85 -7.58
C TYR A 286 -6.88 5.25 -7.06
N GLY A 287 -6.76 6.24 -7.96
CA GLY A 287 -6.66 7.66 -7.67
C GLY A 287 -7.52 8.47 -8.62
N SER A 288 -8.13 9.56 -8.14
CA SER A 288 -9.03 10.41 -8.92
C SER A 288 -8.41 11.72 -9.42
N ASP A 289 -7.53 12.31 -8.63
CA ASP A 289 -7.03 13.67 -8.80
C ASP A 289 -8.13 14.75 -8.59
N TYR A 290 -9.17 14.43 -7.77
CA TYR A 290 -10.20 15.39 -7.38
C TYR A 290 -9.56 16.55 -6.58
N PRO A 291 -9.92 17.82 -6.80
CA PRO A 291 -10.95 18.37 -7.69
C PRO A 291 -10.42 18.92 -9.03
N TYR A 292 -9.20 18.56 -9.46
CA TYR A 292 -8.59 19.08 -10.68
C TYR A 292 -9.32 18.66 -11.96
N VAL A 293 -10.05 17.56 -11.88
CA VAL A 293 -10.92 17.07 -12.95
C VAL A 293 -12.39 17.22 -12.53
N ALA A 294 -13.24 17.64 -13.45
CA ALA A 294 -14.66 17.83 -13.16
C ALA A 294 -15.32 16.52 -12.65
N PRO A 295 -16.16 16.57 -11.61
CA PRO A 295 -16.77 15.41 -10.97
C PRO A 295 -17.42 14.41 -11.94
N GLN A 296 -18.13 14.92 -12.95
CA GLN A 296 -18.80 14.10 -13.97
C GLN A 296 -17.82 13.32 -14.84
N VAL A 297 -16.66 13.92 -15.15
CA VAL A 297 -15.57 13.26 -15.90
C VAL A 297 -14.94 12.18 -15.05
N LEU A 298 -14.71 12.44 -13.76
CA LEU A 298 -14.18 11.46 -12.81
C LEU A 298 -15.11 10.25 -12.64
N THR A 299 -16.41 10.49 -12.50
CA THR A 299 -17.43 9.42 -12.41
C THR A 299 -17.41 8.54 -13.66
N GLN A 300 -17.35 9.15 -14.85
CA GLN A 300 -17.26 8.42 -16.12
C GLN A 300 -15.92 7.67 -16.24
N SER A 301 -14.82 8.26 -15.79
CA SER A 301 -13.49 7.65 -15.80
C SER A 301 -13.45 6.40 -14.91
N LEU A 302 -13.96 6.48 -13.69
CA LEU A 302 -14.06 5.34 -12.79
C LEU A 302 -14.98 4.25 -13.34
N ALA A 303 -16.11 4.63 -13.95
CA ALA A 303 -17.00 3.67 -14.60
C ALA A 303 -16.30 2.92 -15.75
N ARG A 304 -15.53 3.62 -16.60
CA ARG A 304 -14.71 2.98 -17.65
C ARG A 304 -13.65 2.06 -17.04
N MET A 305 -12.98 2.46 -15.95
CA MET A 305 -12.01 1.62 -15.26
C MET A 305 -12.67 0.33 -14.77
N LYS A 306 -13.80 0.43 -14.07
CA LYS A 306 -14.58 -0.74 -13.60
C LYS A 306 -15.01 -1.65 -14.74
N ASP A 307 -15.35 -1.09 -15.90
CA ASP A 307 -15.78 -1.82 -17.09
C ASP A 307 -14.63 -2.64 -17.70
N TYR A 308 -13.51 -1.98 -18.06
CA TYR A 308 -12.40 -2.72 -18.66
C TYR A 308 -11.72 -3.68 -17.68
N LEU A 309 -11.62 -3.35 -16.38
CA LEU A 309 -11.15 -4.29 -15.37
C LEU A 309 -12.08 -5.51 -15.20
N SER A 310 -13.30 -5.47 -15.71
CA SER A 310 -14.18 -6.64 -15.72
C SER A 310 -14.12 -7.44 -17.03
N LYS A 311 -13.75 -6.81 -18.13
CA LYS A 311 -13.79 -7.38 -19.49
C LYS A 311 -12.46 -7.92 -19.97
N GLU A 312 -11.34 -7.31 -19.53
CA GLU A 312 -10.00 -7.75 -19.89
C GLU A 312 -9.60 -8.98 -19.06
N PRO A 313 -9.45 -10.17 -19.66
CA PRO A 313 -9.27 -11.42 -18.90
C PRO A 313 -8.02 -11.43 -18.01
N ASP A 314 -6.95 -10.75 -18.44
CA ASP A 314 -5.68 -10.65 -17.72
C ASP A 314 -5.72 -9.62 -16.56
N LEU A 315 -6.66 -8.66 -16.60
CA LEU A 315 -6.81 -7.64 -15.57
C LEU A 315 -7.96 -7.90 -14.61
N ALA A 316 -8.97 -8.70 -15.02
CA ALA A 316 -10.16 -8.98 -14.21
C ALA A 316 -9.86 -9.52 -12.80
N PRO A 317 -8.85 -10.37 -12.57
CA PRO A 317 -8.49 -10.83 -11.23
C PRO A 317 -8.01 -9.69 -10.30
N PHE A 318 -7.53 -8.56 -10.84
CA PHE A 318 -6.94 -7.46 -10.09
C PHE A 318 -7.93 -6.33 -9.78
N LYS A 319 -9.17 -6.42 -10.29
CA LYS A 319 -10.18 -5.36 -10.15
C LYS A 319 -10.38 -4.91 -8.69
N GLU A 320 -10.68 -5.83 -7.79
CA GLU A 320 -10.90 -5.48 -6.39
C GLU A 320 -9.60 -5.06 -5.68
N MET A 321 -8.46 -5.62 -6.10
CA MET A 321 -7.15 -5.23 -5.59
C MET A 321 -6.92 -3.74 -5.87
N ILE A 322 -7.08 -3.32 -7.12
CA ILE A 322 -6.87 -1.94 -7.57
C ILE A 322 -7.87 -0.98 -6.92
N LEU A 323 -9.16 -1.36 -6.89
CA LEU A 323 -10.22 -0.45 -6.46
C LEU A 323 -10.25 -0.22 -4.95
N TRP A 324 -9.81 -1.18 -4.11
CA TRP A 324 -9.89 -1.01 -2.66
C TRP A 324 -8.98 -1.90 -1.82
N LYS A 325 -8.72 -3.17 -2.19
CA LYS A 325 -8.01 -4.11 -1.29
C LYS A 325 -6.59 -3.65 -0.97
N ASN A 326 -5.85 -3.21 -1.98
CA ASN A 326 -4.47 -2.77 -1.82
C ASN A 326 -4.39 -1.51 -0.95
N ALA A 327 -5.25 -0.51 -1.22
CA ALA A 327 -5.31 0.71 -0.43
C ALA A 327 -5.69 0.41 1.03
N LYS A 328 -6.67 -0.46 1.25
CA LYS A 328 -7.07 -0.89 2.60
C LYS A 328 -5.93 -1.57 3.36
N SER A 329 -5.21 -2.48 2.71
CA SER A 329 -4.04 -3.15 3.31
C SER A 329 -2.94 -2.15 3.66
N LEU A 330 -2.66 -1.21 2.76
CA LEU A 330 -1.65 -0.18 2.96
C LEU A 330 -1.99 0.75 4.12
N THR A 331 -3.25 1.17 4.26
CA THR A 331 -3.71 2.09 5.31
C THR A 331 -3.96 1.42 6.66
N GLN A 332 -4.42 0.17 6.70
CA GLN A 332 -4.55 -0.59 7.95
C GLN A 332 -3.20 -0.81 8.63
N SER A 333 -2.13 -0.90 7.87
CA SER A 333 -0.78 -0.94 8.43
C SER A 333 -0.41 0.33 9.22
N LEU A 334 -1.12 1.45 9.02
CA LEU A 334 -0.89 2.74 9.69
C LEU A 334 -1.81 2.98 10.88
N SER A 335 -3.04 2.46 10.84
CA SER A 335 -4.08 2.74 11.86
C SER A 335 -3.84 2.05 13.19
N THR A 336 -2.85 1.17 13.30
CA THR A 336 -2.44 0.56 14.56
C THR A 336 -1.42 1.46 15.25
N PRO A 337 -1.77 2.14 16.37
CA PRO A 337 -0.86 3.05 17.07
C PRO A 337 0.45 2.37 17.47
N LEU A 338 1.58 3.10 17.39
CA LEU A 338 2.90 2.61 17.81
C LEU A 338 2.89 2.06 19.25
N HIS A 339 2.12 2.69 20.15
CA HIS A 339 1.99 2.25 21.55
C HIS A 339 1.11 1.01 21.74
N THR A 340 0.21 0.68 20.79
CA THR A 340 -0.55 -0.57 20.84
C THR A 340 0.18 -1.70 20.10
N ARG A 341 1.21 -1.38 19.30
CA ARG A 341 2.07 -2.38 18.65
C ARG A 341 3.12 -2.98 19.57
N GLU A 342 3.47 -2.33 20.69
CA GLU A 342 4.22 -2.98 21.78
C GLU A 342 3.33 -3.87 22.66
N GLY A 343 1.99 -3.72 22.58
CA GLY A 343 1.02 -4.46 23.38
C GLY A 343 -0.03 -5.29 22.61
N GLN A 344 -0.28 -5.07 21.30
CA GLN A 344 -1.32 -5.79 20.55
C GLN A 344 -1.02 -6.02 19.06
N GLY A 345 0.14 -5.73 18.56
CA GLY A 345 0.59 -6.04 17.20
C GLY A 345 1.82 -6.94 17.20
N GLY A 346 2.18 -7.47 18.34
CA GLY A 346 2.59 -8.80 18.54
C GLY A 346 1.37 -9.71 18.67
N GLY A 347 0.74 -10.04 17.59
CA GLY A 347 0.28 -11.39 17.46
C GLY A 347 1.54 -12.18 17.78
N SER A 348 1.61 -12.76 18.99
CA SER A 348 2.75 -13.57 19.42
C SER A 348 2.99 -14.52 18.27
N LEU A 349 4.17 -14.43 17.63
CA LEU A 349 4.55 -15.40 16.61
C LEU A 349 4.14 -16.75 17.13
N ILE A 350 3.31 -17.47 16.43
CA ILE A 350 3.08 -18.84 16.79
C ILE A 350 4.31 -19.61 16.34
N VAL A 351 5.07 -20.07 17.31
CA VAL A 351 6.21 -20.96 17.08
C VAL A 351 5.83 -22.31 17.60
N ARG A 352 5.93 -23.32 16.75
CA ARG A 352 5.61 -24.72 17.05
C ARG A 352 6.71 -25.63 16.55
N ILE A 353 6.78 -26.79 17.16
CA ILE A 353 7.52 -27.92 16.61
C ILE A 353 6.50 -29.05 16.44
N ALA A 354 6.09 -29.33 15.18
CA ALA A 354 5.30 -30.52 14.94
C ALA A 354 6.21 -31.75 15.10
N GLU A 355 5.86 -32.63 16.01
CA GLU A 355 6.53 -33.91 16.20
C GLU A 355 5.65 -35.02 15.65
N ILE A 356 6.10 -35.65 14.58
CA ILE A 356 5.31 -36.59 13.79
C ILE A 356 6.05 -37.92 13.71
N GLU A 357 5.38 -39.00 14.09
CA GLU A 357 5.83 -40.38 13.87
C GLU A 357 5.02 -40.96 12.73
N VAL A 358 5.69 -41.41 11.67
CA VAL A 358 5.08 -41.94 10.45
C VAL A 358 5.31 -43.46 10.41
N TYR A 359 4.29 -44.22 10.00
CA TYR A 359 4.46 -45.65 9.77
C TYR A 359 5.49 -45.91 8.66
N PRO A 360 6.46 -46.83 8.85
CA PRO A 360 7.57 -47.07 7.91
C PRO A 360 7.13 -47.29 6.47
N GLN A 361 6.03 -48.03 6.28
CA GLN A 361 5.52 -48.37 4.94
C GLN A 361 5.00 -47.14 4.15
N TYR A 362 4.67 -46.03 4.82
CA TYR A 362 4.12 -44.83 4.19
C TYR A 362 5.14 -43.68 4.05
N MET A 363 6.36 -43.84 4.53
CA MET A 363 7.36 -42.75 4.56
C MET A 363 7.57 -42.06 3.21
N LYS A 364 7.69 -42.82 2.12
CA LYS A 364 7.91 -42.24 0.79
C LYS A 364 6.72 -41.39 0.34
N GLU A 365 5.50 -41.85 0.59
CA GLU A 365 4.29 -41.16 0.22
C GLU A 365 4.06 -39.94 1.11
N TYR A 366 4.27 -40.08 2.42
CA TYR A 366 4.20 -38.98 3.38
C TYR A 366 5.12 -37.82 3.03
N LEU A 367 6.39 -38.12 2.70
CA LEU A 367 7.36 -37.07 2.31
C LEU A 367 6.94 -36.29 1.05
N ALA A 368 6.26 -36.94 0.10
CA ALA A 368 5.73 -36.27 -1.08
C ALA A 368 4.66 -35.22 -0.72
N PHE A 369 3.73 -35.58 0.18
CA PHE A 369 2.69 -34.67 0.68
C PHE A 369 3.29 -33.54 1.52
N ALA A 370 4.22 -33.85 2.43
CA ALA A 370 4.86 -32.87 3.31
C ALA A 370 5.64 -31.82 2.49
N ASN A 371 6.47 -32.25 1.57
CA ASN A 371 7.24 -31.32 0.71
C ASN A 371 6.34 -30.44 -0.16
N GLU A 372 5.20 -30.96 -0.64
CA GLU A 372 4.24 -30.17 -1.43
C GLU A 372 3.59 -29.06 -0.56
N VAL A 373 3.07 -29.43 0.62
CA VAL A 373 2.36 -28.48 1.48
C VAL A 373 3.31 -27.42 2.01
N ASP A 374 4.50 -27.80 2.50
CA ASP A 374 5.46 -26.86 3.08
C ASP A 374 5.89 -25.79 2.06
N ARG A 375 6.22 -26.25 0.83
CA ARG A 375 6.57 -25.33 -0.25
C ARG A 375 5.42 -24.39 -0.63
N LEU A 376 4.21 -24.92 -0.84
CA LEU A 376 3.05 -24.11 -1.23
C LEU A 376 2.65 -23.11 -0.14
N SER A 377 2.75 -23.49 1.12
CA SER A 377 2.41 -22.62 2.24
C SER A 377 3.39 -21.45 2.34
N VAL A 378 4.69 -21.70 2.26
CA VAL A 378 5.70 -20.64 2.34
C VAL A 378 5.65 -19.72 1.10
N GLU A 379 5.38 -20.28 -0.10
CA GLU A 379 5.28 -19.51 -1.33
C GLU A 379 4.02 -18.64 -1.43
N ARG A 380 2.87 -19.11 -0.91
CA ARG A 380 1.56 -18.52 -1.20
C ARG A 380 0.89 -17.85 -0.01
N GLU A 381 1.30 -18.16 1.21
CA GLU A 381 0.68 -17.67 2.42
C GLU A 381 1.56 -16.62 3.12
N PRO A 382 1.26 -15.32 2.99
CA PRO A 382 2.09 -14.25 3.59
C PRO A 382 2.25 -14.34 5.11
N GLY A 383 1.33 -15.02 5.77
CA GLY A 383 1.36 -15.25 7.22
C GLY A 383 2.14 -16.49 7.67
N VAL A 384 2.57 -17.34 6.74
CA VAL A 384 3.43 -18.49 7.00
C VAL A 384 4.89 -18.04 6.83
N ILE A 385 5.58 -17.85 7.96
CA ILE A 385 6.96 -17.34 7.95
C ILE A 385 7.97 -18.48 7.73
N CYS A 386 7.70 -19.64 8.33
CA CYS A 386 8.59 -20.78 8.22
C CYS A 386 7.78 -22.08 8.39
N LEU A 387 7.99 -22.99 7.47
CA LEU A 387 7.70 -24.42 7.61
C LEU A 387 8.98 -25.15 7.17
N TYR A 388 9.72 -25.67 8.16
CA TYR A 388 11.00 -26.31 7.91
C TYR A 388 10.98 -27.74 8.40
N PRO A 389 10.66 -28.73 7.53
CA PRO A 389 10.63 -30.14 7.88
C PRO A 389 12.03 -30.70 8.01
N MET A 390 12.21 -31.51 9.04
CA MET A 390 13.46 -32.22 9.34
C MET A 390 13.14 -33.67 9.65
N GLN A 391 13.90 -34.58 9.09
CA GLN A 391 13.86 -36.00 9.38
C GLN A 391 14.98 -36.37 10.36
N SER A 392 14.69 -37.16 11.39
CA SER A 392 15.74 -37.63 12.31
C SER A 392 16.77 -38.45 11.57
N ALA A 393 18.05 -38.21 11.87
CA ALA A 393 19.17 -39.02 11.34
C ALA A 393 19.24 -40.44 11.98
N GLU A 394 18.66 -40.61 13.17
CA GLU A 394 18.68 -41.86 13.92
C GLU A 394 17.47 -42.73 13.58
N ASP A 395 16.31 -42.14 13.36
CA ASP A 395 15.07 -42.83 13.03
C ASP A 395 14.32 -42.07 11.91
N SER A 396 14.36 -42.62 10.71
CA SER A 396 13.73 -42.03 9.55
C SER A 396 12.20 -41.91 9.64
N CYS A 397 11.55 -42.55 10.60
CA CYS A 397 10.11 -42.41 10.84
C CYS A 397 9.75 -41.21 11.71
N GLN A 398 10.73 -40.54 12.28
CA GLN A 398 10.54 -39.36 13.11
C GLN A 398 10.76 -38.06 12.31
N ILE A 399 9.71 -37.30 12.17
CA ILE A 399 9.73 -36.00 11.50
C ILE A 399 9.53 -34.89 12.51
N ARG A 400 10.25 -33.80 12.37
CA ARG A 400 10.07 -32.56 13.14
C ARG A 400 9.91 -31.41 12.16
N ILE A 401 8.87 -30.61 12.33
CA ILE A 401 8.66 -29.40 11.50
C ILE A 401 8.73 -28.20 12.41
N LEU A 402 9.68 -27.30 12.16
CA LEU A 402 9.65 -25.97 12.77
C LEU A 402 8.63 -25.12 12.03
N GLU A 403 7.58 -24.75 12.74
CA GLU A 403 6.48 -23.93 12.22
C GLU A 403 6.52 -22.53 12.84
N ILE A 404 6.49 -21.49 12.02
CA ILE A 404 6.42 -20.11 12.49
C ILE A 404 5.36 -19.38 11.68
N TYR A 405 4.33 -18.88 12.36
CA TYR A 405 3.27 -18.08 11.78
C TYR A 405 3.29 -16.65 12.34
N ALA A 406 2.92 -15.68 11.52
CA ALA A 406 2.91 -14.26 11.87
C ALA A 406 1.91 -13.91 12.99
N SER A 407 0.83 -14.68 13.11
CA SER A 407 -0.21 -14.50 14.14
C SER A 407 -1.09 -15.75 14.27
N ASP A 408 -2.02 -15.75 15.22
CA ASP A 408 -3.04 -16.82 15.33
C ASP A 408 -3.98 -16.80 14.11
N GLU A 409 -4.35 -15.65 13.61
CA GLU A 409 -5.18 -15.52 12.42
C GLU A 409 -4.50 -16.14 11.18
N ALA A 410 -3.19 -15.92 11.02
CA ALA A 410 -2.41 -16.53 9.94
C ALA A 410 -2.40 -18.05 10.05
N TYR A 411 -2.23 -18.58 11.26
CA TYR A 411 -2.34 -20.01 11.52
C TYR A 411 -3.74 -20.54 11.20
N GLN A 412 -4.81 -19.86 11.64
CA GLN A 412 -6.19 -20.27 11.35
C GLN A 412 -6.53 -20.21 9.86
N GLN A 413 -5.92 -19.28 9.12
CA GLN A 413 -6.05 -19.22 7.65
C GLN A 413 -5.32 -20.38 6.98
N HIS A 414 -4.07 -20.67 7.39
CA HIS A 414 -3.29 -21.80 6.92
C HIS A 414 -4.07 -23.12 7.03
N LEU A 415 -4.70 -23.38 8.17
CA LEU A 415 -5.50 -24.59 8.38
C LEU A 415 -6.68 -24.74 7.41
N LYS A 416 -7.12 -23.69 6.75
CA LYS A 416 -8.27 -23.69 5.82
C LYS A 416 -7.85 -23.76 4.35
N THR A 417 -6.57 -23.67 4.04
CA THR A 417 -6.08 -23.68 2.66
C THR A 417 -6.26 -25.06 2.02
N ASP A 418 -6.51 -25.08 0.71
CA ASP A 418 -6.75 -26.33 -0.02
C ASP A 418 -5.54 -27.27 0.04
N HIS A 419 -4.31 -26.74 -0.03
CA HIS A 419 -3.10 -27.55 0.04
C HIS A 419 -2.87 -28.13 1.43
N PHE A 420 -3.19 -27.40 2.52
CA PHE A 420 -3.14 -27.96 3.86
C PHE A 420 -4.22 -29.04 4.07
N GLN A 421 -5.45 -28.81 3.60
CA GLN A 421 -6.52 -29.81 3.70
C GLN A 421 -6.21 -31.07 2.90
N LYS A 422 -5.61 -30.92 1.72
CA LYS A 422 -5.10 -32.04 0.91
C LYS A 422 -4.05 -32.85 1.68
N TYR A 423 -3.06 -32.17 2.26
CA TYR A 423 -2.04 -32.80 3.09
C TYR A 423 -2.67 -33.53 4.27
N LYS A 424 -3.48 -32.83 5.07
CA LYS A 424 -4.10 -33.38 6.28
C LYS A 424 -4.93 -34.64 6.00
N GLN A 425 -5.77 -34.59 4.98
CA GLN A 425 -6.63 -35.72 4.61
C GLN A 425 -5.83 -36.89 4.00
N GLY A 426 -4.86 -36.55 3.14
CA GLY A 426 -4.02 -37.54 2.47
C GLY A 426 -3.09 -38.30 3.43
N THR A 427 -2.64 -37.66 4.51
CA THR A 427 -1.63 -38.26 5.41
C THR A 427 -2.20 -38.82 6.72
N LEU A 428 -3.49 -38.63 6.99
CA LEU A 428 -4.08 -39.01 8.29
C LEU A 428 -3.84 -40.49 8.66
N HIS A 429 -3.90 -41.40 7.71
CA HIS A 429 -3.69 -42.81 7.88
C HIS A 429 -2.22 -43.23 7.95
N MET A 430 -1.30 -42.33 7.58
CA MET A 430 0.14 -42.55 7.54
C MET A 430 0.83 -42.20 8.87
N VAL A 431 0.18 -41.31 9.65
CA VAL A 431 0.71 -40.76 10.88
C VAL A 431 0.33 -41.70 12.05
N LYS A 432 1.34 -42.14 12.78
CA LYS A 432 1.19 -43.00 13.99
C LYS A 432 1.01 -42.16 15.25
N ASP A 433 1.76 -41.09 15.39
CA ASP A 433 1.65 -40.12 16.51
C ASP A 433 1.91 -38.69 15.98
N LEU A 434 1.21 -37.72 16.59
CA LEU A 434 1.35 -36.32 16.30
C LEU A 434 1.27 -35.49 17.58
N LYS A 435 2.30 -34.69 17.85
CA LYS A 435 2.31 -33.69 18.91
C LYS A 435 2.64 -32.33 18.33
N LEU A 436 1.97 -31.31 18.86
CA LEU A 436 2.11 -29.92 18.39
C LEU A 436 2.44 -28.97 19.55
N PRO A 437 3.59 -29.18 20.27
CA PRO A 437 3.97 -28.27 21.34
C PRO A 437 4.18 -26.84 20.82
N THR A 438 3.51 -25.90 21.47
CA THR A 438 3.73 -24.47 21.22
C THR A 438 4.98 -24.03 21.98
N MET A 439 5.89 -23.36 21.27
CA MET A 439 7.17 -22.89 21.82
C MET A 439 7.12 -21.39 22.04
N LYS A 440 7.82 -20.91 23.04
CA LYS A 440 8.02 -19.46 23.25
C LYS A 440 9.42 -19.10 22.81
N PRO A 441 9.59 -18.19 21.83
CA PRO A 441 10.92 -17.72 21.46
C PRO A 441 11.60 -17.04 22.64
N LEU A 442 12.85 -17.39 22.91
CA LEU A 442 13.66 -16.74 23.96
C LEU A 442 14.12 -15.36 23.52
N ASP A 443 14.48 -15.23 22.25
CA ASP A 443 14.91 -13.97 21.63
C ASP A 443 14.35 -13.87 20.21
N PRO A 444 13.21 -13.15 20.03
CA PRO A 444 12.61 -12.94 18.70
C PRO A 444 13.50 -12.16 17.73
N GLU A 445 14.43 -11.34 18.20
CA GLU A 445 15.32 -10.55 17.35
C GLU A 445 16.37 -11.41 16.64
N THR A 446 16.83 -12.49 17.27
CA THR A 446 17.75 -13.45 16.65
C THR A 446 17.18 -14.04 15.36
N MET A 447 15.87 -14.24 15.26
CA MET A 447 15.24 -14.78 14.06
C MET A 447 15.44 -13.87 12.85
N LYS A 448 15.36 -12.53 13.03
CA LYS A 448 15.62 -11.54 11.98
C LYS A 448 17.05 -11.63 11.45
N LEU A 449 18.01 -11.98 12.32
CA LEU A 449 19.41 -12.15 11.96
C LEU A 449 19.65 -13.44 11.18
N ILE A 450 18.92 -14.51 11.50
CA ILE A 450 19.00 -15.80 10.79
C ILE A 450 18.58 -15.61 9.32
N PHE A 451 17.43 -14.98 9.08
CA PHE A 451 16.94 -14.75 7.72
C PHE A 451 17.81 -13.78 6.90
N LYS A 452 18.59 -12.88 7.55
CA LYS A 452 19.55 -12.04 6.84
C LYS A 452 20.78 -12.80 6.32
N LYS A 453 21.11 -13.97 6.89
CA LYS A 453 22.27 -14.76 6.48
C LYS A 453 21.98 -15.71 5.32
N GLN A 454 20.73 -15.89 4.94
CA GLN A 454 20.30 -16.77 3.83
C GLN A 454 20.15 -16.03 2.50
N ARG A 455 20.54 -14.74 2.45
CA ARG A 455 20.55 -13.90 1.24
C ARG A 455 21.94 -13.78 0.64
#